data_70c7c57f3689fa82a1f24bd5b4c77a4c
#
_entry.id   70c7c57f3689fa82a1f24bd5b4c77a4c
#
_cell.length_a   1.000
_cell.length_b   1.000
_cell.length_c   1.000
_cell.angle_alpha   90.00
_cell.angle_beta   90.00
_cell.angle_gamma   90.00
#
_symmetry.space_group_name_H-M   'P 1'
#
loop_
_entity.id
_entity.type
_entity.pdbx_description
1 polymer ?
#
loop_
_entity_poly.entity_id
_entity_poly.type
_entity_poly.pdbx_seq_one_letter_code
_entity_poly.pdbx_strand_id
1 'polypeptide(L)'
;MMKRNFHYVIILAVAAMLTACNNSGRTETFSAADGSVTATHKMGSNEWSITNANGTEVVTDYDSMRVVEVSEDGHPMTVVYYSGNQQRWLQYFSTMRLRSEGTMVDGLREGRWVFYHPNGSIQCEATFIGGKEEGTYRVYRDNGAPYYIGQYSGGQPVGLWEVYDAEGNLVEKTEY
;
A
#
# COMPACT_ATOMS: atom_id res chain seq x y z
N MET A 1 -19.34 -27.61 -11.79
CA MET A 1 -17.97 -27.94 -11.37
C MET A 1 -17.37 -26.65 -10.82
N MET A 2 -17.54 -26.40 -9.52
CA MET A 2 -17.12 -25.17 -8.83
C MET A 2 -15.63 -25.25 -8.51
N LYS A 3 -14.83 -24.35 -9.11
CA LYS A 3 -13.42 -24.17 -8.72
C LYS A 3 -13.40 -23.47 -7.36
N ARG A 4 -13.03 -24.21 -6.32
CA ARG A 4 -12.75 -23.65 -4.99
C ARG A 4 -11.40 -22.92 -5.08
N ASN A 5 -11.43 -21.58 -5.00
CA ASN A 5 -10.24 -20.78 -4.80
C ASN A 5 -9.71 -21.07 -3.39
N PHE A 6 -8.65 -21.83 -3.28
CA PHE A 6 -7.88 -21.97 -2.05
C PHE A 6 -7.05 -20.69 -1.87
N HIS A 7 -7.45 -19.87 -0.93
CA HIS A 7 -6.57 -18.82 -0.41
C HIS A 7 -5.51 -19.50 0.45
N TYR A 8 -4.32 -19.68 -0.10
CA TYR A 8 -3.18 -20.12 0.68
C TYR A 8 -2.69 -18.97 1.55
N VAL A 9 -2.97 -19.05 2.83
CA VAL A 9 -2.28 -18.24 3.85
C VAL A 9 -0.89 -18.87 3.99
N ILE A 10 0.09 -18.37 3.25
CA ILE A 10 1.48 -18.77 3.42
C ILE A 10 2.03 -17.99 4.62
N ILE A 11 2.08 -18.66 5.77
CA ILE A 11 2.93 -18.24 6.88
C ILE A 11 4.35 -18.57 6.40
N LEU A 12 5.10 -17.55 5.98
CA LEU A 12 6.55 -17.68 5.76
C LEU A 12 7.21 -17.91 7.12
N ALA A 13 7.29 -19.18 7.53
CA ALA A 13 8.19 -19.59 8.59
C ALA A 13 9.61 -19.55 8.01
N VAL A 14 10.29 -18.43 8.14
CA VAL A 14 11.74 -18.41 7.97
C VAL A 14 12.30 -19.25 9.10
N ALA A 15 13.03 -20.32 8.74
CA ALA A 15 13.72 -21.16 9.70
C ALA A 15 14.74 -20.31 10.49
N ALA A 16 14.31 -19.79 11.63
CA ALA A 16 15.22 -19.17 12.61
C ALA A 16 15.98 -20.31 13.27
N MET A 17 17.28 -20.38 13.06
CA MET A 17 18.16 -21.19 13.91
C MET A 17 18.08 -20.64 15.33
N LEU A 18 17.38 -21.36 16.20
CA LEU A 18 17.26 -21.07 17.63
C LEU A 18 18.60 -21.31 18.32
N THR A 19 19.35 -20.25 18.53
CA THR A 19 20.29 -20.20 19.66
C THR A 19 19.66 -19.34 20.72
N ALA A 20 19.26 -19.97 21.82
CA ALA A 20 18.70 -19.32 22.98
C ALA A 20 19.73 -18.41 23.66
N CYS A 21 19.57 -17.08 23.52
CA CYS A 21 20.16 -16.07 24.41
C CYS A 21 19.36 -14.78 24.25
N ASN A 22 18.85 -14.30 25.38
CA ASN A 22 18.27 -12.99 25.67
C ASN A 22 17.79 -12.13 24.48
N ASN A 23 16.46 -12.15 24.23
CA ASN A 23 15.83 -11.60 23.02
C ASN A 23 15.63 -10.08 22.98
N SER A 24 16.08 -9.31 23.96
CA SER A 24 15.96 -7.86 23.94
C SER A 24 16.98 -7.24 22.99
N GLY A 25 16.50 -6.74 21.83
CA GLY A 25 17.31 -6.05 20.82
C GLY A 25 17.62 -6.87 19.56
N ARG A 26 17.10 -8.08 19.43
CA ARG A 26 17.24 -8.87 18.19
C ARG A 26 16.31 -8.35 17.12
N THR A 27 16.82 -8.26 15.90
CA THR A 27 16.07 -7.83 14.73
C THR A 27 15.79 -9.03 13.84
N GLU A 28 14.55 -9.20 13.43
CA GLU A 28 14.18 -10.13 12.37
C GLU A 28 14.04 -9.36 11.06
N THR A 29 14.62 -9.89 9.99
CA THR A 29 14.59 -9.24 8.69
C THR A 29 13.90 -10.16 7.69
N PHE A 30 12.94 -9.60 6.98
CA PHE A 30 12.20 -10.22 5.90
C PHE A 30 12.52 -9.44 4.62
N SER A 31 13.07 -10.12 3.63
CA SER A 31 13.42 -9.46 2.37
C SER A 31 12.70 -10.13 1.21
N ALA A 32 12.31 -9.34 0.21
CA ALA A 32 12.00 -9.87 -1.10
C ALA A 32 13.23 -10.59 -1.67
N ALA A 33 13.03 -11.59 -2.53
CA ALA A 33 14.12 -12.40 -3.06
C ALA A 33 15.17 -11.58 -3.82
N ASP A 34 14.77 -10.46 -4.43
CA ASP A 34 15.64 -9.52 -5.13
C ASP A 34 16.18 -8.40 -4.23
N GLY A 35 15.83 -8.39 -2.93
CA GLY A 35 16.23 -7.37 -1.98
C GLY A 35 15.57 -6.00 -2.16
N SER A 36 14.62 -5.86 -3.09
CA SER A 36 13.95 -4.57 -3.39
C SER A 36 13.08 -4.05 -2.26
N VAL A 37 12.59 -4.94 -1.40
CA VAL A 37 11.85 -4.59 -0.20
C VAL A 37 12.43 -5.37 0.97
N THR A 38 12.75 -4.67 2.04
CA THR A 38 13.21 -5.26 3.29
C THR A 38 12.35 -4.73 4.43
N ALA A 39 11.73 -5.62 5.17
CA ALA A 39 11.04 -5.29 6.42
C ALA A 39 11.85 -5.81 7.59
N THR A 40 12.16 -4.97 8.54
CA THR A 40 12.93 -5.29 9.73
C THR A 40 12.08 -5.06 10.96
N HIS A 41 11.91 -6.08 11.78
CA HIS A 41 11.18 -6.04 13.05
C HIS A 41 12.13 -6.11 14.23
N LYS A 42 12.02 -5.17 15.16
CA LYS A 42 12.75 -5.20 16.42
C LYS A 42 11.96 -6.02 17.43
N MET A 43 12.47 -7.21 17.75
CA MET A 43 11.80 -8.15 18.65
C MET A 43 11.55 -7.54 20.04
N GLY A 44 10.32 -7.68 20.50
CA GLY A 44 9.87 -7.11 21.79
C GLY A 44 9.43 -5.65 21.70
N SER A 45 9.27 -5.11 20.49
CA SER A 45 8.67 -3.81 20.22
C SER A 45 7.67 -3.92 19.05
N ASN A 46 6.81 -2.92 18.91
CA ASN A 46 5.94 -2.78 17.74
C ASN A 46 6.59 -1.94 16.63
N GLU A 47 7.93 -1.89 16.60
CA GLU A 47 8.69 -1.11 15.63
C GLU A 47 9.08 -1.96 14.43
N TRP A 48 8.66 -1.51 13.28
CA TRP A 48 8.99 -2.07 11.97
C TRP A 48 9.67 -1.00 11.12
N SER A 49 10.72 -1.38 10.42
CA SER A 49 11.35 -0.54 9.40
C SER A 49 11.15 -1.20 8.05
N ILE A 50 10.59 -0.46 7.09
CA ILE A 50 10.39 -0.92 5.72
C ILE A 50 11.31 -0.10 4.83
N THR A 51 12.21 -0.78 4.15
CA THR A 51 13.08 -0.17 3.13
C THR A 51 12.64 -0.67 1.75
N ASN A 52 12.42 0.26 0.85
CA ASN A 52 12.09 -0.01 -0.56
C ASN A 52 12.80 1.02 -1.46
N ALA A 53 12.50 1.02 -2.75
CA ALA A 53 13.10 1.95 -3.72
C ALA A 53 12.86 3.44 -3.40
N ASN A 54 11.86 3.76 -2.56
CA ASN A 54 11.51 5.12 -2.14
C ASN A 54 12.19 5.55 -0.83
N GLY A 55 12.99 4.66 -0.22
CA GLY A 55 13.68 4.90 1.05
C GLY A 55 13.24 3.98 2.18
N THR A 56 13.60 4.35 3.41
CA THR A 56 13.24 3.59 4.61
C THR A 56 12.14 4.33 5.35
N GLU A 57 11.06 3.63 5.64
CA GLU A 57 9.99 4.09 6.51
C GLU A 57 10.03 3.30 7.82
N VAL A 58 9.96 3.98 8.96
CA VAL A 58 9.79 3.36 10.26
C VAL A 58 8.31 3.36 10.60
N VAL A 59 7.75 2.19 10.82
CA VAL A 59 6.36 1.99 11.18
C VAL A 59 6.31 1.54 12.63
N THR A 60 5.73 2.37 13.48
CA THR A 60 5.48 2.08 14.89
C THR A 60 3.99 1.79 15.10
N ASP A 61 3.66 1.15 16.21
CA ASP A 61 2.27 0.91 16.66
C ASP A 61 1.46 -0.14 15.88
N TYR A 62 2.13 -1.10 15.21
CA TYR A 62 1.46 -2.24 14.62
C TYR A 62 1.72 -3.52 15.42
N ASP A 63 0.65 -4.24 15.75
CA ASP A 63 0.69 -5.47 16.55
C ASP A 63 1.26 -6.65 15.78
N SER A 64 1.05 -6.67 14.45
CA SER A 64 1.51 -7.75 13.58
C SER A 64 1.58 -7.33 12.11
N MET A 65 2.32 -8.10 11.32
CA MET A 65 2.42 -7.98 9.87
C MET A 65 2.07 -9.32 9.22
N ARG A 66 1.41 -9.28 8.07
CA ARG A 66 1.17 -10.46 7.23
C ARG A 66 1.45 -10.14 5.77
N VAL A 67 2.08 -11.07 5.08
CA VAL A 67 2.07 -11.12 3.61
C VAL A 67 0.81 -11.88 3.23
N VAL A 68 -0.14 -11.20 2.58
CA VAL A 68 -1.45 -11.79 2.23
C VAL A 68 -1.53 -12.26 0.79
N GLU A 69 -0.60 -11.80 -0.05
CA GLU A 69 -0.50 -12.20 -1.46
C GLU A 69 0.98 -12.27 -1.88
N VAL A 70 1.33 -13.31 -2.60
CA VAL A 70 2.64 -13.50 -3.21
C VAL A 70 2.49 -13.77 -4.70
N SER A 71 3.48 -13.33 -5.50
CA SER A 71 3.57 -13.68 -6.92
C SER A 71 3.97 -15.15 -7.11
N GLU A 72 3.90 -15.63 -8.36
CA GLU A 72 4.37 -16.98 -8.72
C GLU A 72 5.84 -17.22 -8.35
N ASP A 73 6.66 -16.15 -8.39
CA ASP A 73 8.08 -16.16 -8.02
C ASP A 73 8.32 -16.03 -6.51
N GLY A 74 7.25 -15.98 -5.69
CA GLY A 74 7.33 -15.88 -4.24
C GLY A 74 7.58 -14.48 -3.67
N HIS A 75 7.48 -13.42 -4.49
CA HIS A 75 7.60 -12.05 -4.01
C HIS A 75 6.32 -11.58 -3.30
N PRO A 76 6.41 -10.87 -2.17
CA PRO A 76 5.23 -10.32 -1.52
C PRO A 76 4.57 -9.25 -2.40
N MET A 77 3.32 -9.49 -2.80
CA MET A 77 2.52 -8.58 -3.61
C MET A 77 1.62 -7.70 -2.76
N THR A 78 1.23 -8.18 -1.59
CA THR A 78 0.42 -7.43 -0.64
C THR A 78 0.90 -7.73 0.78
N VAL A 79 1.26 -6.67 1.49
CA VAL A 79 1.68 -6.70 2.89
C VAL A 79 0.69 -5.89 3.72
N VAL A 80 0.24 -6.44 4.83
CA VAL A 80 -0.71 -5.79 5.72
C VAL A 80 -0.15 -5.76 7.13
N TYR A 81 -0.12 -4.57 7.72
CA TYR A 81 0.20 -4.33 9.12
C TYR A 81 -1.11 -4.14 9.90
N TYR A 82 -1.19 -4.72 11.07
CA TYR A 82 -2.40 -4.73 11.91
C TYR A 82 -2.16 -3.99 13.21
N SER A 83 -3.10 -3.13 13.59
CA SER A 83 -3.21 -2.52 14.91
C SER A 83 -4.68 -2.43 15.30
N GLY A 84 -5.14 -3.32 16.18
CA GLY A 84 -6.56 -3.46 16.51
C GLY A 84 -7.39 -3.76 15.26
N ASN A 85 -8.39 -2.91 14.98
CA ASN A 85 -9.21 -3.00 13.76
C ASN A 85 -8.65 -2.20 12.56
N GLN A 86 -7.53 -1.49 12.77
CA GLN A 86 -6.85 -0.75 11.72
C GLN A 86 -5.82 -1.62 11.01
N GLN A 87 -5.77 -1.48 9.71
CA GLN A 87 -4.85 -2.21 8.85
C GLN A 87 -4.18 -1.22 7.89
N ARG A 88 -2.84 -1.21 7.84
CA ARG A 88 -2.11 -0.52 6.78
C ARG A 88 -1.80 -1.50 5.66
N TRP A 89 -2.25 -1.18 4.48
CA TRP A 89 -2.08 -1.98 3.27
C TRP A 89 -0.99 -1.40 2.39
N LEU A 90 -0.06 -2.24 1.97
CA LEU A 90 0.98 -1.96 0.99
C LEU A 90 0.85 -2.99 -0.12
N GLN A 91 0.59 -2.54 -1.34
CA GLN A 91 0.50 -3.41 -2.50
C GLN A 91 1.64 -3.08 -3.47
N TYR A 92 2.22 -4.10 -4.07
CA TYR A 92 3.38 -3.99 -4.94
C TYR A 92 3.06 -4.48 -6.36
N PHE A 93 3.75 -3.92 -7.33
CA PHE A 93 3.87 -4.51 -8.67
C PHE A 93 4.76 -5.76 -8.61
N SER A 94 4.74 -6.59 -9.67
CA SER A 94 5.69 -7.72 -9.82
C SER A 94 7.15 -7.26 -9.82
N THR A 95 7.43 -6.01 -10.16
CA THR A 95 8.75 -5.36 -10.06
C THR A 95 9.11 -4.92 -8.64
N MET A 96 8.29 -5.26 -7.63
CA MET A 96 8.44 -4.89 -6.22
C MET A 96 8.40 -3.38 -5.93
N ARG A 97 8.02 -2.57 -6.91
CA ARG A 97 7.70 -1.17 -6.67
C ARG A 97 6.30 -1.05 -6.06
N LEU A 98 6.12 -0.09 -5.18
CA LEU A 98 4.84 0.17 -4.55
C LEU A 98 3.79 0.52 -5.63
N ARG A 99 2.66 -0.18 -5.60
CA ARG A 99 1.51 0.02 -6.48
C ARG A 99 0.43 0.85 -5.82
N SER A 100 0.18 0.60 -4.53
CA SER A 100 -0.75 1.39 -3.73
C SER A 100 -0.49 1.22 -2.25
N GLU A 101 -0.87 2.23 -1.47
CA GLU A 101 -0.87 2.19 -0.03
C GLU A 101 -2.04 2.95 0.56
N GLY A 102 -2.44 2.57 1.75
CA GLY A 102 -3.51 3.22 2.49
C GLY A 102 -3.90 2.44 3.74
N THR A 103 -4.91 2.95 4.42
CA THR A 103 -5.45 2.36 5.64
C THR A 103 -6.81 1.74 5.37
N MET A 104 -7.08 0.59 5.99
CA MET A 104 -8.40 0.00 6.09
C MET A 104 -8.82 -0.08 7.56
N VAL A 105 -10.08 0.17 7.82
CA VAL A 105 -10.72 0.02 9.13
C VAL A 105 -11.97 -0.81 8.93
N ASP A 106 -12.13 -1.89 9.69
CA ASP A 106 -13.26 -2.83 9.58
C ASP A 106 -13.51 -3.33 8.13
N GLY A 107 -12.42 -3.51 7.35
CA GLY A 107 -12.49 -3.99 5.97
C GLY A 107 -12.86 -2.95 4.92
N LEU A 108 -12.99 -1.67 5.30
CA LEU A 108 -13.28 -0.55 4.41
C LEU A 108 -12.06 0.38 4.31
N ARG A 109 -11.86 0.96 3.13
CA ARG A 109 -10.83 2.01 2.96
C ARG A 109 -11.15 3.20 3.83
N GLU A 110 -10.11 3.73 4.51
CA GLU A 110 -10.23 4.88 5.39
C GLU A 110 -9.04 5.82 5.22
N GLY A 111 -9.29 7.14 5.25
CA GLY A 111 -8.27 8.15 5.08
C GLY A 111 -7.65 8.20 3.69
N ARG A 112 -6.43 8.72 3.62
CA ARG A 112 -5.71 8.92 2.34
C ARG A 112 -5.23 7.59 1.78
N TRP A 113 -5.51 7.37 0.49
CA TRP A 113 -4.96 6.30 -0.34
C TRP A 113 -4.15 6.90 -1.49
N VAL A 114 -3.01 6.29 -1.77
CA VAL A 114 -2.12 6.66 -2.87
C VAL A 114 -1.91 5.46 -3.77
N PHE A 115 -2.00 5.70 -5.06
CA PHE A 115 -1.73 4.73 -6.11
C PHE A 115 -0.55 5.25 -6.95
N TYR A 116 0.28 4.35 -7.42
CA TYR A 116 1.51 4.67 -8.13
C TYR A 116 1.53 4.05 -9.52
N HIS A 117 2.19 4.71 -10.44
CA HIS A 117 2.59 4.14 -11.72
C HIS A 117 3.75 3.16 -11.54
N PRO A 118 3.99 2.24 -12.50
CA PRO A 118 5.14 1.33 -12.45
C PRO A 118 6.51 2.02 -12.39
N ASN A 119 6.61 3.28 -12.84
CA ASN A 119 7.84 4.09 -12.72
C ASN A 119 8.04 4.68 -11.32
N GLY A 120 7.04 4.56 -10.42
CA GLY A 120 7.06 5.05 -9.04
C GLY A 120 6.48 6.46 -8.86
N SER A 121 6.07 7.15 -9.93
CA SER A 121 5.34 8.41 -9.81
C SER A 121 3.92 8.17 -9.30
N ILE A 122 3.33 9.17 -8.64
CA ILE A 122 1.94 9.08 -8.17
C ILE A 122 1.01 9.02 -9.38
N GLN A 123 0.10 8.03 -9.38
CA GLN A 123 -0.98 7.88 -10.36
C GLN A 123 -2.27 8.51 -9.85
N CYS A 124 -2.62 8.27 -8.58
CA CYS A 124 -3.88 8.74 -8.01
C CYS A 124 -3.72 9.00 -6.52
N GLU A 125 -4.37 10.07 -6.06
CA GLU A 125 -4.58 10.36 -4.65
C GLU A 125 -6.06 10.51 -4.39
N ALA A 126 -6.56 9.79 -3.40
CA ALA A 126 -7.96 9.83 -2.97
C ALA A 126 -8.05 9.75 -1.45
N THR A 127 -9.09 10.34 -0.89
CA THR A 127 -9.46 10.14 0.52
C THR A 127 -10.74 9.32 0.57
N PHE A 128 -10.81 8.41 1.54
CA PHE A 128 -11.97 7.54 1.76
C PHE A 128 -12.50 7.74 3.17
N ILE A 129 -13.82 7.67 3.29
CA ILE A 129 -14.54 7.59 4.56
C ILE A 129 -15.53 6.44 4.46
N GLY A 130 -15.35 5.42 5.29
CA GLY A 130 -16.19 4.22 5.28
C GLY A 130 -16.26 3.52 3.92
N GLY A 131 -15.15 3.50 3.17
CA GLY A 131 -15.01 2.85 1.87
C GLY A 131 -15.49 3.68 0.66
N LYS A 132 -15.99 4.90 0.88
CA LYS A 132 -16.45 5.81 -0.18
C LYS A 132 -15.47 6.96 -0.36
N GLU A 133 -15.26 7.36 -1.62
CA GLU A 133 -14.44 8.53 -1.92
C GLU A 133 -15.06 9.80 -1.31
N GLU A 134 -14.20 10.63 -0.68
CA GLU A 134 -14.60 11.89 -0.06
C GLU A 134 -13.51 12.96 -0.29
N GLY A 135 -13.93 14.18 -0.61
CA GLY A 135 -13.03 15.32 -0.84
C GLY A 135 -12.30 15.25 -2.18
N THR A 136 -11.11 15.83 -2.23
CA THR A 136 -10.37 15.99 -3.48
C THR A 136 -9.84 14.67 -4.02
N TYR A 137 -10.06 14.44 -5.30
CA TYR A 137 -9.57 13.32 -6.08
C TYR A 137 -8.62 13.83 -7.16
N ARG A 138 -7.40 13.28 -7.24
CA ARG A 138 -6.39 13.69 -8.21
C ARG A 138 -5.83 12.48 -8.93
N VAL A 139 -5.78 12.57 -10.25
CA VAL A 139 -5.11 11.59 -11.10
C VAL A 139 -4.01 12.27 -11.89
N TYR A 140 -2.87 11.62 -11.97
CA TYR A 140 -1.69 12.11 -12.65
C TYR A 140 -1.26 11.13 -13.74
N ARG A 141 -0.60 11.63 -14.74
CA ARG A 141 0.10 10.85 -15.76
C ARG A 141 1.41 10.31 -15.19
N ASP A 142 2.02 9.38 -15.89
CA ASP A 142 3.31 8.78 -15.49
C ASP A 142 4.48 9.77 -15.48
N ASN A 143 4.37 10.87 -16.24
CA ASN A 143 5.31 12.01 -16.21
C ASN A 143 5.04 13.00 -15.05
N GLY A 144 4.02 12.74 -14.21
CA GLY A 144 3.62 13.58 -13.08
C GLY A 144 2.69 14.76 -13.44
N ALA A 145 2.38 14.98 -14.71
CA ALA A 145 1.41 16.00 -15.10
C ALA A 145 -0.01 15.61 -14.62
N PRO A 146 -0.84 16.57 -14.19
CA PRO A 146 -2.22 16.28 -13.83
C PRO A 146 -2.97 15.73 -15.03
N TYR A 147 -3.92 14.83 -14.76
CA TYR A 147 -4.85 14.32 -15.76
C TYR A 147 -6.29 14.66 -15.39
N TYR A 148 -6.72 14.32 -14.18
CA TYR A 148 -8.02 14.70 -13.63
C TYR A 148 -7.87 15.32 -12.26
N ILE A 149 -8.63 16.36 -11.98
CA ILE A 149 -8.79 16.92 -10.64
C ILE A 149 -10.27 17.18 -10.42
N GLY A 150 -10.83 16.66 -9.34
CA GLY A 150 -12.21 16.86 -8.97
C GLY A 150 -12.49 16.58 -7.51
N GLN A 151 -13.75 16.47 -7.17
CA GLN A 151 -14.19 16.20 -5.80
C GLN A 151 -15.25 15.11 -5.77
N TYR A 152 -15.19 14.30 -4.71
CA TYR A 152 -16.21 13.33 -4.37
C TYR A 152 -16.88 13.71 -3.06
N SER A 153 -18.16 13.36 -2.92
CA SER A 153 -18.85 13.33 -1.66
C SER A 153 -19.70 12.07 -1.58
N GLY A 154 -19.45 11.25 -0.56
CA GLY A 154 -20.14 9.97 -0.37
C GLY A 154 -19.99 8.98 -1.53
N GLY A 155 -18.90 9.06 -2.30
CA GLY A 155 -18.62 8.21 -3.46
C GLY A 155 -19.27 8.69 -4.77
N GLN A 156 -19.84 9.91 -4.78
CA GLN A 156 -20.40 10.53 -5.98
C GLN A 156 -19.56 11.74 -6.39
N PRO A 157 -19.30 11.95 -7.69
CA PRO A 157 -18.63 13.15 -8.15
C PRO A 157 -19.49 14.38 -7.86
N VAL A 158 -18.86 15.46 -7.38
CA VAL A 158 -19.53 16.75 -7.08
C VAL A 158 -18.66 17.91 -7.53
N GLY A 159 -19.31 19.06 -7.78
CA GLY A 159 -18.65 20.31 -8.14
C GLY A 159 -17.89 20.21 -9.45
N LEU A 160 -16.84 21.05 -9.56
CA LEU A 160 -16.09 21.20 -10.80
C LEU A 160 -15.03 20.11 -10.95
N TRP A 161 -15.07 19.41 -12.08
CA TRP A 161 -14.06 18.47 -12.54
C TRP A 161 -13.27 19.06 -13.71
N GLU A 162 -11.97 18.92 -13.64
CA GLU A 162 -11.02 19.47 -14.59
C GLU A 162 -10.22 18.36 -15.25
N VAL A 163 -10.06 18.44 -16.57
CA VAL A 163 -9.26 17.51 -17.39
C VAL A 163 -8.09 18.27 -18.00
N TYR A 164 -6.92 17.67 -17.94
CA TYR A 164 -5.67 18.28 -18.43
C TYR A 164 -5.04 17.41 -19.54
N ASP A 165 -4.42 18.06 -20.53
CA ASP A 165 -3.65 17.38 -21.57
C ASP A 165 -2.30 16.85 -21.04
N ALA A 166 -1.48 16.30 -21.91
CA ALA A 166 -0.17 15.73 -21.53
C ALA A 166 0.87 16.81 -21.17
N GLU A 167 0.66 18.04 -21.63
CA GLU A 167 1.48 19.22 -21.37
C GLU A 167 1.05 19.95 -20.09
N GLY A 168 -0.06 19.51 -19.46
CA GLY A 168 -0.62 20.08 -18.24
C GLY A 168 -1.55 21.27 -18.47
N ASN A 169 -1.99 21.51 -19.70
CA ASN A 169 -3.00 22.54 -19.98
C ASN A 169 -4.41 22.01 -19.70
N LEU A 170 -5.24 22.86 -19.13
CA LEU A 170 -6.64 22.55 -18.90
C LEU A 170 -7.39 22.49 -20.25
N VAL A 171 -8.04 21.35 -20.53
CA VAL A 171 -8.75 21.11 -21.80
C VAL A 171 -10.25 20.95 -21.64
N GLU A 172 -10.72 20.55 -20.45
CA GLU A 172 -12.15 20.36 -20.22
C GLU A 172 -12.53 20.69 -18.76
N LYS A 173 -13.75 21.15 -18.57
CA LYS A 173 -14.40 21.34 -17.28
C LYS A 173 -15.81 20.78 -17.33
N THR A 174 -16.16 20.00 -16.32
CA THR A 174 -17.51 19.43 -16.17
C THR A 174 -18.00 19.73 -14.75
N GLU A 175 -19.21 20.22 -14.60
CA GLU A 175 -19.87 20.44 -13.30
C GLU A 175 -20.82 19.29 -13.01
N TYR A 176 -20.73 18.71 -11.79
CA TYR A 176 -21.58 17.62 -11.29
C TYR A 176 -22.47 18.07 -10.16
#